data_03bba50284d6ec96864cff31e69d4f8c
#
_entry.id   03bba50284d6ec96864cff31e69d4f8c
#
_cell.length_a   1.000
_cell.length_b   1.000
_cell.length_c   1.000
_cell.angle_alpha   90.00
_cell.angle_beta   90.00
_cell.angle_gamma   90.00
#
_symmetry.space_group_name_H-M   'P 1'
#
loop_
_entity.id
_entity.type
_entity.pdbx_description
1 polymer ?
#
loop_
_entity_poly.entity_id
_entity_poly.type
_entity_poly.pdbx_seq_one_letter_code
_entity_poly.pdbx_strand_id
1 'polypeptide(L)'
;MSRFSLAVRADAHPLHLVSPCDTCRAREFSACAPLTAEEQKRLAAIMRTVNIAPRCSIFDEADPAEYVYTITAGTVKVYKLLGDGRRQITGFLIAGDFLGLTHNEAYTYSAEALVPTRLCRFPRRRLEALLAEIPHLEQRLLAMASHELAAAQD
;
A
#
# COMPACT_ATOMS: atom_id res chain seq x y z
N MET A 1 -21.72 3.27 -0.77
CA MET A 1 -21.59 4.60 -0.27
C MET A 1 -20.24 5.13 -0.49
N SER A 2 -20.15 6.02 -1.42
CA SER A 2 -18.87 6.59 -1.85
C SER A 2 -18.28 7.60 -0.90
N ARG A 3 -18.98 7.90 0.17
CA ARG A 3 -18.54 8.92 1.10
C ARG A 3 -17.17 8.68 1.72
N PHE A 4 -16.75 7.45 1.75
CA PHE A 4 -15.44 7.14 2.33
C PHE A 4 -14.28 7.63 1.49
N SER A 5 -14.52 7.95 0.23
CA SER A 5 -13.46 8.54 -0.59
C SER A 5 -13.01 9.88 -0.03
N LEU A 6 -13.89 10.54 0.73
CA LEU A 6 -13.54 11.81 1.34
C LEU A 6 -12.61 11.66 2.54
N ALA A 7 -12.47 10.46 3.05
CA ALA A 7 -11.55 10.18 4.13
C ALA A 7 -10.10 10.05 3.65
N VAL A 8 -9.91 9.96 2.34
CA VAL A 8 -8.58 9.86 1.75
C VAL A 8 -8.07 11.27 1.50
N ARG A 9 -6.98 11.61 2.13
CA ARG A 9 -6.34 12.90 1.92
C ARG A 9 -4.96 12.68 1.36
N ALA A 10 -4.62 13.45 0.36
CA ALA A 10 -3.24 13.54 -0.08
C ALA A 10 -2.57 14.63 0.76
N ASP A 11 -1.48 14.28 1.41
CA ASP A 11 -0.70 15.27 2.12
C ASP A 11 0.05 16.10 1.08
N ALA A 12 -0.56 17.20 0.72
CA ALA A 12 0.07 18.13 -0.19
C ALA A 12 0.78 19.16 0.63
N HIS A 13 2.05 19.15 0.58
CA HIS A 13 2.84 20.14 1.28
C HIS A 13 3.63 20.89 0.25
N PRO A 14 3.24 22.12 -0.06
CA PRO A 14 3.77 22.82 -1.21
C PRO A 14 5.19 23.35 -1.07
N LEU A 15 5.72 23.37 0.10
CA LEU A 15 7.00 24.01 0.29
C LEU A 15 8.12 23.07 0.69
N HIS A 16 8.23 21.96 0.00
CA HIS A 16 9.12 21.02 0.48
C HIS A 16 10.36 20.99 -0.08
N LEU A 17 11.22 21.15 0.73
CA LEU A 17 12.63 20.86 0.62
C LEU A 17 12.95 19.43 1.04
N VAL A 18 12.01 18.76 1.69
CA VAL A 18 12.21 17.43 2.28
C VAL A 18 11.15 16.48 1.73
N SER A 19 11.59 15.36 1.18
CA SER A 19 10.69 14.32 0.72
C SER A 19 9.98 13.67 1.91
N PRO A 20 8.69 13.27 1.78
CA PRO A 20 8.02 12.49 2.82
C PRO A 20 8.80 11.24 3.22
N CYS A 21 9.59 10.68 2.31
CA CYS A 21 10.39 9.50 2.59
C CYS A 21 11.55 9.78 3.54
N ASP A 22 12.02 11.02 3.65
CA ASP A 22 13.15 11.37 4.52
C ASP A 22 12.80 11.26 5.99
N THR A 23 11.52 11.45 6.33
CA THR A 23 11.05 11.37 7.71
C THR A 23 10.16 10.16 7.96
N CYS A 24 10.07 9.26 7.01
CA CYS A 24 9.21 8.08 7.11
C CYS A 24 9.76 7.07 8.13
N ARG A 25 9.00 6.78 9.17
CA ARG A 25 9.41 5.83 10.19
C ARG A 25 9.37 4.38 9.71
N ALA A 26 8.59 4.10 8.68
CA ALA A 26 8.50 2.77 8.11
C ALA A 26 9.67 2.46 7.16
N ARG A 27 10.51 3.44 6.86
CA ARG A 27 11.58 3.32 5.87
C ARG A 27 12.53 2.15 6.17
N GLU A 28 12.85 1.91 7.43
CA GLU A 28 13.83 0.90 7.81
C GLU A 28 13.37 -0.53 7.58
N PHE A 29 12.07 -0.76 7.61
CA PHE A 29 11.51 -2.11 7.47
C PHE A 29 10.53 -2.25 6.32
N SER A 30 10.51 -1.29 5.42
CA SER A 30 9.67 -1.31 4.23
C SER A 30 10.54 -1.56 2.98
N ALA A 31 9.92 -1.54 1.82
CA ALA A 31 10.61 -1.67 0.55
C ALA A 31 11.61 -0.53 0.31
N CYS A 32 11.48 0.57 1.04
CA CYS A 32 12.38 1.72 0.89
C CYS A 32 13.72 1.52 1.59
N ALA A 33 13.83 0.53 2.49
CA ALA A 33 15.04 0.34 3.29
C ALA A 33 16.33 0.12 2.49
N PRO A 34 16.33 -0.69 1.42
CA PRO A 34 17.56 -0.97 0.68
C PRO A 34 17.93 0.06 -0.37
N LEU A 35 17.13 1.11 -0.52
CA LEU A 35 17.31 2.06 -1.61
C LEU A 35 18.36 3.10 -1.30
N THR A 36 19.11 3.49 -2.33
CA THR A 36 20.00 4.65 -2.25
C THR A 36 19.16 5.92 -2.22
N ALA A 37 19.78 7.05 -1.85
CA ALA A 37 19.07 8.33 -1.83
C ALA A 37 18.48 8.69 -3.21
N GLU A 38 19.20 8.39 -4.28
CA GLU A 38 18.73 8.67 -5.63
C GLU A 38 17.54 7.77 -6.02
N GLU A 39 17.64 6.49 -5.71
CA GLU A 39 16.55 5.54 -5.96
C GLU A 39 15.31 5.90 -5.17
N GLN A 40 15.52 6.34 -3.92
CA GLN A 40 14.43 6.77 -3.07
C GLN A 40 13.72 7.99 -3.62
N LYS A 41 14.44 8.92 -4.21
CA LYS A 41 13.84 10.08 -4.86
C LYS A 41 12.98 9.66 -6.05
N ARG A 42 13.43 8.67 -6.80
CA ARG A 42 12.66 8.15 -7.95
C ARG A 42 11.36 7.49 -7.48
N LEU A 43 11.43 6.74 -6.40
CA LEU A 43 10.24 6.12 -5.83
C LEU A 43 9.29 7.18 -5.27
N ALA A 44 9.81 8.16 -4.57
CA ALA A 44 9.01 9.25 -4.01
C ALA A 44 8.32 10.08 -5.10
N ALA A 45 8.92 10.18 -6.28
CA ALA A 45 8.36 10.95 -7.39
C ALA A 45 7.05 10.38 -7.92
N ILE A 46 6.82 9.08 -7.77
CA ILE A 46 5.58 8.43 -8.25
C ILE A 46 4.61 8.15 -7.11
N MET A 47 4.98 8.47 -5.89
CA MET A 47 4.25 8.11 -4.68
C MET A 47 3.38 9.27 -4.20
N ARG A 48 2.26 8.94 -3.58
CA ARG A 48 1.45 9.89 -2.83
C ARG A 48 1.17 9.35 -1.45
N THR A 49 1.24 10.21 -0.45
CA THR A 49 0.81 9.87 0.90
C THR A 49 -0.70 10.06 0.99
N VAL A 50 -1.40 9.05 1.51
CA VAL A 50 -2.84 9.13 1.74
C VAL A 50 -3.15 8.74 3.17
N ASN A 51 -4.12 9.41 3.76
CA ASN A 51 -4.59 9.14 5.11
C ASN A 51 -5.99 8.55 5.02
N ILE A 52 -6.19 7.42 5.68
CA ILE A 52 -7.46 6.70 5.68
C ILE A 52 -8.05 6.73 7.08
N ALA A 53 -9.29 7.15 7.20
CA ALA A 53 -9.99 7.16 8.48
C ALA A 53 -10.31 5.72 8.92
N PRO A 54 -10.49 5.49 10.23
CA PRO A 54 -10.84 4.15 10.72
C PRO A 54 -12.10 3.62 10.06
N ARG A 55 -12.11 2.33 9.77
CA ARG A 55 -13.22 1.61 9.15
C ARG A 55 -13.57 2.05 7.74
N CYS A 56 -12.70 2.80 7.09
CA CYS A 56 -12.87 3.16 5.69
C CYS A 56 -12.12 2.16 4.81
N SER A 57 -12.73 1.86 3.68
CA SER A 57 -12.14 0.95 2.70
C SER A 57 -10.95 1.59 2.01
N ILE A 58 -9.91 0.81 1.79
CA ILE A 58 -8.79 1.21 0.96
C ILE A 58 -9.08 0.76 -0.48
N PHE A 59 -9.48 -0.47 -0.65
CA PHE A 59 -10.01 -1.00 -1.91
C PHE A 59 -10.87 -2.22 -1.61
N ASP A 60 -11.71 -2.58 -2.57
CA ASP A 60 -12.58 -3.73 -2.46
C ASP A 60 -12.15 -4.82 -3.45
N GLU A 61 -12.41 -6.06 -3.07
CA GLU A 61 -12.20 -7.22 -3.94
C GLU A 61 -12.91 -6.99 -5.27
N ALA A 62 -12.26 -7.34 -6.35
CA ALA A 62 -12.73 -7.17 -7.72
C ALA A 62 -12.65 -5.75 -8.29
N ASP A 63 -12.28 -4.74 -7.47
CA ASP A 63 -12.01 -3.41 -8.01
C ASP A 63 -10.77 -3.47 -8.90
N PRO A 64 -10.67 -2.59 -9.92
CA PRO A 64 -9.47 -2.52 -10.75
C PRO A 64 -8.23 -2.26 -9.90
N ALA A 65 -7.20 -3.09 -10.06
CA ALA A 65 -5.97 -3.00 -9.27
C ALA A 65 -5.03 -1.95 -9.86
N GLU A 66 -5.36 -0.70 -9.66
CA GLU A 66 -4.61 0.43 -10.22
C GLU A 66 -3.48 0.93 -9.34
N TYR A 67 -3.49 0.59 -8.07
CA TYR A 67 -2.51 1.10 -7.09
C TYR A 67 -1.96 0.00 -6.22
N VAL A 68 -0.73 0.22 -5.77
CA VAL A 68 -0.07 -0.58 -4.75
C VAL A 68 0.23 0.34 -3.57
N TYR A 69 0.16 -0.17 -2.37
CA TYR A 69 0.33 0.64 -1.17
C TYR A 69 1.38 0.06 -0.24
N THR A 70 2.04 0.93 0.50
CA THR A 70 2.87 0.55 1.66
C THR A 70 2.26 1.21 2.88
N ILE A 71 2.08 0.46 3.95
CA ILE A 71 1.57 1.00 5.20
C ILE A 71 2.72 1.67 5.95
N THR A 72 2.57 2.94 6.30
CA THR A 72 3.58 3.66 7.07
C THR A 72 3.16 3.86 8.52
N ALA A 73 1.86 3.84 8.79
CA ALA A 73 1.32 3.91 10.16
C ALA A 73 -0.07 3.32 10.16
N GLY A 74 -0.45 2.65 11.24
CA GLY A 74 -1.79 2.09 11.40
C GLY A 74 -1.85 0.60 11.16
N THR A 75 -3.06 0.09 11.05
CA THR A 75 -3.34 -1.34 10.87
C THR A 75 -4.46 -1.52 9.87
N VAL A 76 -4.29 -2.48 8.98
CA VAL A 76 -5.24 -2.78 7.90
C VAL A 76 -5.74 -4.21 8.05
N LYS A 77 -7.05 -4.37 7.94
CA LYS A 77 -7.68 -5.68 7.91
C LYS A 77 -7.85 -6.09 6.45
N VAL A 78 -7.42 -7.29 6.10
CA VAL A 78 -7.67 -7.88 4.78
C VAL A 78 -8.68 -9.00 4.91
N TYR A 79 -9.63 -9.06 3.98
CA TYR A 79 -10.71 -10.03 4.04
C TYR A 79 -11.22 -10.36 2.65
N LYS A 80 -11.92 -11.48 2.57
CA LYS A 80 -12.60 -11.90 1.35
C LYS A 80 -14.09 -11.98 1.59
N LEU A 81 -14.87 -11.74 0.53
CA LEU A 81 -16.30 -11.92 0.58
C LEU A 81 -16.62 -13.35 0.19
N LEU A 82 -17.43 -14.02 1.01
CA LEU A 82 -17.90 -15.36 0.71
C LEU A 82 -19.16 -15.27 -0.14
N GLY A 83 -19.52 -16.37 -0.80
CA GLY A 83 -20.65 -16.41 -1.71
C GLY A 83 -22.00 -16.06 -1.04
N ASP A 84 -22.09 -16.21 0.28
CA ASP A 84 -23.29 -15.87 1.05
C ASP A 84 -23.27 -14.43 1.59
N GLY A 85 -22.30 -13.64 1.21
CA GLY A 85 -22.16 -12.24 1.62
C GLY A 85 -21.40 -12.03 2.91
N ARG A 86 -21.00 -13.10 3.60
CA ARG A 86 -20.20 -12.96 4.82
C ARG A 86 -18.76 -12.57 4.48
N ARG A 87 -18.12 -11.91 5.41
CA ARG A 87 -16.70 -11.55 5.30
C ARG A 87 -15.85 -12.58 6.00
N GLN A 88 -14.80 -13.03 5.37
CA GLN A 88 -13.81 -13.88 5.99
C GLN A 88 -12.52 -13.09 6.15
N ILE A 89 -12.18 -12.74 7.38
CA ILE A 89 -10.93 -12.05 7.66
C ILE A 89 -9.79 -13.05 7.46
N THR A 90 -8.85 -12.69 6.57
CA THR A 90 -7.71 -13.55 6.26
C THR A 90 -6.44 -13.07 6.94
N GLY A 91 -6.40 -11.84 7.42
CA GLY A 91 -5.24 -11.35 8.15
C GLY A 91 -5.26 -9.86 8.41
N PHE A 92 -4.19 -9.42 9.05
CA PHE A 92 -3.97 -8.02 9.37
C PHE A 92 -2.58 -7.62 8.89
N LEU A 93 -2.47 -6.40 8.37
CA LEU A 93 -1.20 -5.87 7.91
C LEU A 93 -0.88 -4.61 8.72
N ILE A 94 0.40 -4.39 8.96
CA ILE A 94 0.89 -3.30 9.80
C ILE A 94 1.93 -2.48 9.05
N ALA A 95 2.44 -1.44 9.71
CA ALA A 95 3.46 -0.58 9.12
C ALA A 95 4.64 -1.40 8.59
N GLY A 96 5.07 -1.11 7.38
CA GLY A 96 6.10 -1.82 6.66
C GLY A 96 5.58 -2.82 5.64
N ASP A 97 4.32 -3.25 5.77
CA ASP A 97 3.75 -4.23 4.86
C ASP A 97 3.28 -3.59 3.55
N PHE A 98 3.31 -4.40 2.49
CA PHE A 98 2.74 -4.02 1.21
C PHE A 98 1.29 -4.44 1.14
N LEU A 99 0.53 -3.74 0.31
CA LEU A 99 -0.89 -3.96 0.17
C LEU A 99 -1.29 -3.74 -1.29
N GLY A 100 -2.07 -4.65 -1.82
CA GLY A 100 -2.60 -4.51 -3.18
C GLY A 100 -1.71 -5.05 -4.29
N LEU A 101 -0.67 -5.78 -3.94
CA LEU A 101 0.22 -6.37 -4.94
C LEU A 101 -0.47 -7.58 -5.56
N THR A 102 -0.67 -7.55 -6.88
CA THR A 102 -1.31 -8.64 -7.60
C THR A 102 -0.86 -8.65 -9.05
N HIS A 103 -0.88 -9.82 -9.66
CA HIS A 103 -0.64 -9.95 -11.10
C HIS A 103 -1.94 -9.85 -11.89
N ASN A 104 -3.08 -9.83 -11.21
CA ASN A 104 -4.40 -9.78 -11.84
C ASN A 104 -4.80 -8.33 -12.14
N GLU A 105 -5.79 -8.19 -13.01
CA GLU A 105 -6.36 -6.88 -13.35
C GLU A 105 -7.16 -6.29 -12.18
N ALA A 106 -7.63 -7.13 -11.27
CA ALA A 106 -8.45 -6.73 -10.15
C ALA A 106 -7.86 -7.23 -8.84
N TYR A 107 -8.21 -6.55 -7.75
CA TYR A 107 -7.79 -6.98 -6.42
C TYR A 107 -8.47 -8.31 -6.07
N THR A 108 -7.73 -9.17 -5.40
CA THR A 108 -8.19 -10.51 -5.03
C THR A 108 -8.69 -10.58 -3.60
N TYR A 109 -8.66 -9.48 -2.87
CA TYR A 109 -9.19 -9.35 -1.52
C TYR A 109 -9.56 -7.90 -1.27
N SER A 110 -10.26 -7.64 -0.18
CA SER A 110 -10.62 -6.29 0.25
C SER A 110 -9.74 -5.85 1.40
N ALA A 111 -9.52 -4.55 1.53
CA ALA A 111 -8.70 -3.98 2.59
C ALA A 111 -9.40 -2.79 3.23
N GLU A 112 -9.38 -2.74 4.55
CA GLU A 112 -10.07 -1.72 5.34
C GLU A 112 -9.17 -1.28 6.48
N ALA A 113 -9.08 0.02 6.72
CA ALA A 113 -8.32 0.54 7.85
C ALA A 113 -9.06 0.26 9.15
N LEU A 114 -8.36 -0.27 10.15
CA LEU A 114 -8.95 -0.49 11.49
C LEU A 114 -8.83 0.75 12.38
N VAL A 115 -7.77 1.50 12.18
CA VAL A 115 -7.42 2.70 12.94
C VAL A 115 -7.03 3.78 11.95
N PRO A 116 -6.82 5.03 12.38
CA PRO A 116 -6.27 6.01 11.44
C PRO A 116 -5.00 5.47 10.82
N THR A 117 -4.97 5.38 9.50
CA THR A 117 -3.90 4.69 8.78
C THR A 117 -3.30 5.61 7.74
N ARG A 118 -1.97 5.58 7.63
CA ARG A 118 -1.26 6.34 6.60
C ARG A 118 -0.60 5.37 5.64
N LEU A 119 -0.76 5.65 4.36
CA LEU A 119 -0.25 4.80 3.29
C LEU A 119 0.59 5.62 2.33
N CYS A 120 1.59 4.98 1.74
CA CYS A 120 2.21 5.47 0.51
C CYS A 120 1.54 4.75 -0.65
N ARG A 121 0.98 5.49 -1.59
CA ARG A 121 0.25 4.95 -2.74
C ARG A 121 1.07 5.13 -4.01
N PHE A 122 1.23 4.05 -4.75
CA PHE A 122 1.98 4.03 -5.99
C PHE A 122 1.08 3.62 -7.14
N PRO A 123 1.03 4.39 -8.26
CA PRO A 123 0.35 3.90 -9.46
C PRO A 123 1.03 2.61 -9.92
N ARG A 124 0.25 1.57 -10.11
CA ARG A 124 0.77 0.22 -10.40
C ARG A 124 1.71 0.20 -11.60
N ARG A 125 1.30 0.83 -12.69
CA ARG A 125 2.10 0.83 -13.91
C ARG A 125 3.44 1.53 -13.76
N ARG A 126 3.43 2.63 -13.02
CA ARG A 126 4.68 3.38 -12.76
C ARG A 126 5.60 2.61 -11.85
N LEU A 127 5.03 1.94 -10.86
CA LEU A 127 5.82 1.10 -9.96
C LEU A 127 6.46 -0.05 -10.74
N GLU A 128 5.69 -0.72 -11.60
CA GLU A 128 6.21 -1.80 -12.42
C GLU A 128 7.36 -1.36 -13.32
N ALA A 129 7.24 -0.18 -13.92
CA ALA A 129 8.30 0.38 -14.74
C ALA A 129 9.57 0.66 -13.91
N LEU A 130 9.38 1.17 -12.69
CA LEU A 130 10.49 1.45 -11.79
C LEU A 130 11.17 0.17 -11.31
N LEU A 131 10.39 -0.88 -11.06
CA LEU A 131 10.93 -2.19 -10.66
C LEU A 131 11.86 -2.78 -11.71
N ALA A 132 11.56 -2.54 -12.98
CA ALA A 132 12.41 -3.02 -14.06
C ALA A 132 13.80 -2.34 -14.06
N GLU A 133 13.89 -1.17 -13.44
CA GLU A 133 15.14 -0.41 -13.39
C GLU A 133 15.90 -0.57 -12.07
N ILE A 134 15.24 -1.02 -11.02
CA ILE A 134 15.85 -1.17 -9.69
C ILE A 134 15.67 -2.63 -9.22
N PRO A 135 16.61 -3.53 -9.54
CA PRO A 135 16.46 -4.95 -9.23
C PRO A 135 16.30 -5.28 -7.75
N HIS A 136 16.99 -4.58 -6.86
CA HIS A 136 16.88 -4.89 -5.44
C HIS A 136 15.53 -4.42 -4.83
N LEU A 137 14.88 -3.45 -5.45
CA LEU A 137 13.51 -3.09 -5.06
C LEU A 137 12.56 -4.21 -5.41
N GLU A 138 12.71 -4.81 -6.58
CA GLU A 138 11.91 -5.96 -6.98
C GLU A 138 12.08 -7.12 -6.01
N GLN A 139 13.34 -7.43 -5.64
CA GLN A 139 13.61 -8.49 -4.68
C GLN A 139 12.97 -8.22 -3.32
N ARG A 140 13.03 -6.96 -2.87
CA ARG A 140 12.44 -6.58 -1.60
C ARG A 140 10.92 -6.72 -1.62
N LEU A 141 10.30 -6.33 -2.73
CA LEU A 141 8.85 -6.49 -2.89
C LEU A 141 8.44 -7.95 -2.89
N LEU A 142 9.20 -8.81 -3.55
CA LEU A 142 8.92 -10.24 -3.57
C LEU A 142 8.99 -10.83 -2.16
N ALA A 143 9.95 -10.40 -1.36
CA ALA A 143 10.08 -10.86 0.02
C ALA A 143 8.89 -10.40 0.88
N MET A 144 8.43 -9.16 0.68
CA MET A 144 7.30 -8.62 1.42
C MET A 144 5.97 -9.19 0.94
N ALA A 145 5.87 -9.55 -0.34
CA ALA A 145 4.67 -10.15 -0.90
C ALA A 145 4.33 -11.50 -0.24
N SER A 146 5.33 -12.22 0.27
CA SER A 146 5.07 -13.45 1.01
C SER A 146 4.20 -13.22 2.23
N HIS A 147 4.41 -12.12 2.94
CA HIS A 147 3.60 -11.78 4.12
C HIS A 147 2.17 -11.40 3.72
N GLU A 148 2.03 -10.61 2.67
CA GLU A 148 0.71 -10.24 2.16
C GLU A 148 -0.05 -11.46 1.66
N LEU A 149 0.60 -12.36 0.93
CA LEU A 149 -0.02 -13.58 0.44
C LEU A 149 -0.49 -14.47 1.59
N ALA A 150 0.32 -14.59 2.65
CA ALA A 150 -0.07 -15.38 3.81
C ALA A 150 -1.30 -14.78 4.50
N ALA A 151 -1.40 -13.45 4.56
CA ALA A 151 -2.55 -12.78 5.14
C ALA A 151 -3.79 -12.90 4.25
N ALA A 152 -3.64 -12.97 2.94
CA ALA A 152 -4.75 -13.06 1.98
C ALA A 152 -5.25 -14.48 1.75
N GLN A 153 -4.49 -15.49 2.18
CA GLN A 153 -4.89 -16.89 2.08
C GLN A 153 -5.51 -17.31 3.39
N ASP A 154 -6.62 -18.02 3.36
CA ASP A 154 -7.18 -18.50 4.60
C ASP A 154 -6.69 -19.84 5.04
#